data_0dce6c611307358d027b5094020d296d
#
_entry.id   0dce6c611307358d027b5094020d296d
#
_cell.length_a   1.000
_cell.length_b   1.000
_cell.length_c   1.000
_cell.angle_alpha   90.00
_cell.angle_beta   90.00
_cell.angle_gamma   90.00
#
_symmetry.space_group_name_H-M   'P 1'
#
loop_
_entity.id
_entity.type
_entity.pdbx_description
1 polymer ?
#
loop_
_entity_poly.entity_id
_entity_poly.type
_entity_poly.pdbx_seq_one_letter_code
_entity_poly.pdbx_strand_id
1 'polypeptide(L)'
;MVSDIHSNLVALDAVLAKIGAVDAIWHLGDVVGYGPEPDAVVDRLTGLGAVGVRGNHDAAAAGGNEIDWFNPDARAAMEWTRTAISETTRAWLAALPLRRMESDFTLVHGSPRDPIWEYVTSAALARAGLSAISTEHGLHGHTHVPIAFTMVDGRMRTLVPRPGNTVALGEGRTLLNPGSVGQPRDHDPRASYLVLDVAAGTATWGRVAYDFEAVGAAMRAAGLPTRLADRLRVGA
;
A
#
# COMPACT_ATOMS: atom_id res chain seq x y z
N MET A 1 3.78 -3.31 -8.33
CA MET A 1 3.41 -3.43 -6.90
C MET A 1 3.07 -2.06 -6.35
N VAL A 2 1.90 -1.92 -5.78
CA VAL A 2 1.36 -0.69 -5.17
C VAL A 2 0.79 -1.00 -3.79
N SER A 3 0.70 -0.03 -2.89
CA SER A 3 0.14 -0.15 -1.55
C SER A 3 -0.44 1.17 -1.07
N ASP A 4 -1.38 1.11 -0.13
CA ASP A 4 -1.85 2.29 0.58
C ASP A 4 -2.29 3.40 -0.42
N ILE A 5 -3.22 3.02 -1.32
CA ILE A 5 -3.70 3.87 -2.43
C ILE A 5 -4.67 4.93 -1.90
N HIS A 6 -5.45 4.56 -0.89
CA HIS A 6 -6.30 5.47 -0.14
C HIS A 6 -7.19 6.36 -1.00
N SER A 7 -7.98 5.74 -1.89
CA SER A 7 -8.97 6.47 -2.71
C SER A 7 -8.39 7.64 -3.52
N ASN A 8 -7.09 7.60 -3.85
CA ASN A 8 -6.37 8.64 -4.59
C ASN A 8 -6.15 8.18 -6.04
N LEU A 9 -7.18 8.32 -6.88
CA LEU A 9 -7.13 7.90 -8.27
C LEU A 9 -6.06 8.66 -9.06
N VAL A 10 -5.89 9.96 -8.81
CA VAL A 10 -4.90 10.80 -9.49
C VAL A 10 -3.48 10.28 -9.26
N ALA A 11 -3.17 9.87 -8.03
CA ALA A 11 -1.86 9.28 -7.71
C ALA A 11 -1.70 7.88 -8.34
N LEU A 12 -2.75 7.05 -8.30
CA LEU A 12 -2.73 5.72 -8.91
C LEU A 12 -2.52 5.82 -10.42
N ASP A 13 -3.25 6.68 -11.12
CA ASP A 13 -3.11 6.87 -12.56
C ASP A 13 -1.73 7.42 -12.95
N ALA A 14 -1.15 8.32 -12.13
CA ALA A 14 0.22 8.78 -12.34
C ALA A 14 1.24 7.62 -12.22
N VAL A 15 1.07 6.72 -11.25
CA VAL A 15 1.91 5.52 -11.11
C VAL A 15 1.73 4.60 -12.32
N LEU A 16 0.49 4.30 -12.71
CA LEU A 16 0.20 3.43 -13.86
C LEU A 16 0.78 3.97 -15.17
N ALA A 17 0.65 5.27 -15.41
CA ALA A 17 1.25 5.93 -16.57
C ALA A 17 2.79 5.86 -16.54
N LYS A 18 3.40 5.97 -15.35
CA LYS A 18 4.85 5.94 -15.19
C LYS A 18 5.46 4.56 -15.39
N ILE A 19 4.80 3.50 -14.90
CA ILE A 19 5.31 2.12 -15.03
C ILE A 19 5.08 1.55 -16.43
N GLY A 20 4.06 2.03 -17.15
CA GLY A 20 3.70 1.51 -18.49
C GLY A 20 3.13 0.09 -18.44
N ALA A 21 3.37 -0.68 -19.50
CA ALA A 21 2.89 -2.06 -19.59
C ALA A 21 3.68 -2.98 -18.64
N VAL A 22 2.93 -3.78 -17.87
CA VAL A 22 3.44 -4.80 -16.94
C VAL A 22 2.58 -6.05 -17.05
N ASP A 23 3.12 -7.22 -16.70
CA ASP A 23 2.39 -8.49 -16.78
C ASP A 23 1.31 -8.61 -15.70
N ALA A 24 1.53 -8.03 -14.52
CA ALA A 24 0.59 -8.07 -13.41
C ALA A 24 0.71 -6.85 -12.51
N ILE A 25 -0.40 -6.49 -11.86
CA ILE A 25 -0.44 -5.47 -10.80
C ILE A 25 -0.87 -6.16 -9.51
N TRP A 26 -0.03 -6.02 -8.47
CA TRP A 26 -0.33 -6.49 -7.12
C TRP A 26 -0.48 -5.30 -6.18
N HIS A 27 -1.47 -5.37 -5.26
CA HIS A 27 -1.67 -4.37 -4.22
C HIS A 27 -1.61 -4.97 -2.81
N LEU A 28 -1.13 -4.19 -1.86
CA LEU A 28 -0.94 -4.63 -0.48
C LEU A 28 -2.00 -4.06 0.48
N GLY A 29 -3.19 -3.79 -0.04
CA GLY A 29 -4.29 -3.29 0.77
C GLY A 29 -4.30 -1.77 0.96
N ASP A 30 -5.24 -1.32 1.79
CA ASP A 30 -5.60 0.09 1.98
C ASP A 30 -5.87 0.77 0.63
N VAL A 31 -6.73 0.11 -0.15
CA VAL A 31 -7.18 0.61 -1.45
C VAL A 31 -8.05 1.85 -1.26
N VAL A 32 -8.90 1.84 -0.21
CA VAL A 32 -9.83 2.93 0.11
C VAL A 32 -9.48 3.65 1.42
N GLY A 33 -10.29 4.64 1.79
CA GLY A 33 -10.09 5.48 2.96
C GLY A 33 -9.28 6.75 2.65
N TYR A 34 -9.34 7.75 3.50
CA TYR A 34 -8.71 9.07 3.40
C TYR A 34 -9.10 9.90 2.18
N GLY A 35 -8.91 9.39 0.98
CA GLY A 35 -9.09 10.14 -0.27
C GLY A 35 -10.53 10.13 -0.80
N PRO A 36 -10.81 10.91 -1.87
CA PRO A 36 -12.16 11.24 -2.28
C PRO A 36 -12.78 10.30 -3.32
N GLU A 37 -12.03 9.33 -3.88
CA GLU A 37 -12.46 8.56 -5.05
C GLU A 37 -12.41 7.02 -4.82
N PRO A 38 -13.10 6.48 -3.78
CA PRO A 38 -12.97 5.07 -3.41
C PRO A 38 -13.46 4.10 -4.51
N ASP A 39 -14.64 4.32 -5.09
CA ASP A 39 -15.19 3.44 -6.13
C ASP A 39 -14.32 3.48 -7.40
N ALA A 40 -13.88 4.66 -7.80
CA ALA A 40 -13.08 4.82 -9.02
C ALA A 40 -11.71 4.11 -8.92
N VAL A 41 -11.09 4.09 -7.73
CA VAL A 41 -9.84 3.34 -7.48
C VAL A 41 -10.10 1.82 -7.57
N VAL A 42 -11.18 1.33 -6.99
CA VAL A 42 -11.55 -0.09 -7.06
C VAL A 42 -11.86 -0.50 -8.49
N ASP A 43 -12.65 0.30 -9.22
CA ASP A 43 -12.96 0.05 -10.63
C ASP A 43 -11.68 0.02 -11.48
N ARG A 44 -10.73 0.92 -11.21
CA ARG A 44 -9.45 0.98 -11.91
C ARG A 44 -8.63 -0.28 -11.69
N LEU A 45 -8.49 -0.74 -10.45
CA LEU A 45 -7.75 -1.96 -10.12
C LEU A 45 -8.42 -3.21 -10.69
N THR A 46 -9.75 -3.28 -10.59
CA THR A 46 -10.54 -4.39 -11.12
C THR A 46 -10.43 -4.47 -12.64
N GLY A 47 -10.54 -3.33 -13.34
CA GLY A 47 -10.38 -3.24 -14.79
C GLY A 47 -8.99 -3.65 -15.29
N LEU A 48 -7.98 -3.59 -14.44
CA LEU A 48 -6.61 -4.04 -14.72
C LEU A 48 -6.35 -5.50 -14.30
N GLY A 49 -7.34 -6.18 -13.75
CA GLY A 49 -7.15 -7.53 -13.19
C GLY A 49 -6.16 -7.56 -12.02
N ALA A 50 -6.01 -6.45 -11.30
CA ALA A 50 -5.10 -6.39 -10.16
C ALA A 50 -5.51 -7.38 -9.07
N VAL A 51 -4.51 -7.99 -8.44
CA VAL A 51 -4.70 -8.91 -7.32
C VAL A 51 -4.00 -8.39 -6.08
N GLY A 52 -4.53 -8.73 -4.89
CA GLY A 52 -3.90 -8.24 -3.67
C GLY A 52 -4.54 -8.74 -2.40
N VAL A 53 -4.32 -8.00 -1.33
CA VAL A 53 -4.76 -8.31 0.02
C VAL A 53 -5.58 -7.16 0.61
N ARG A 54 -6.31 -7.45 1.68
CA ARG A 54 -7.13 -6.48 2.40
C ARG A 54 -6.31 -5.76 3.46
N GLY A 55 -6.37 -4.42 3.50
CA GLY A 55 -5.84 -3.59 4.57
C GLY A 55 -6.87 -3.30 5.67
N ASN A 56 -6.44 -2.60 6.72
CA ASN A 56 -7.32 -2.22 7.82
C ASN A 56 -8.38 -1.19 7.40
N HIS A 57 -8.06 -0.27 6.49
CA HIS A 57 -9.05 0.64 5.92
C HIS A 57 -10.07 -0.10 5.03
N ASP A 58 -9.63 -1.06 4.24
CA ASP A 58 -10.52 -1.88 3.42
C ASP A 58 -11.49 -2.71 4.28
N ALA A 59 -10.98 -3.31 5.36
CA ALA A 59 -11.77 -4.06 6.32
C ALA A 59 -12.80 -3.17 7.03
N ALA A 60 -12.38 -1.98 7.48
CA ALA A 60 -13.27 -1.00 8.06
C ALA A 60 -14.37 -0.56 7.07
N ALA A 61 -14.00 -0.24 5.82
CA ALA A 61 -14.96 0.18 4.78
C ALA A 61 -15.97 -0.93 4.45
N ALA A 62 -15.54 -2.19 4.47
CA ALA A 62 -16.42 -3.35 4.29
C ALA A 62 -17.42 -3.60 5.44
N GLY A 63 -17.32 -2.87 6.55
CA GLY A 63 -18.20 -2.96 7.70
C GLY A 63 -17.58 -3.56 8.95
N GLY A 64 -16.27 -3.81 8.94
CA GLY A 64 -15.54 -4.33 10.09
C GLY A 64 -15.40 -3.33 11.25
N ASN A 65 -14.99 -3.84 12.42
CA ASN A 65 -14.84 -3.04 13.64
C ASN A 65 -13.48 -2.31 13.71
N GLU A 66 -12.65 -2.41 12.69
CA GLU A 66 -11.33 -1.77 12.62
C GLU A 66 -11.38 -0.25 12.82
N ILE A 67 -12.51 0.37 12.46
CA ILE A 67 -12.76 1.80 12.66
C ILE A 67 -12.64 2.24 14.14
N ASP A 68 -12.85 1.34 15.08
CA ASP A 68 -12.77 1.64 16.51
C ASP A 68 -11.35 1.96 16.98
N TRP A 69 -10.36 1.51 16.23
CA TRP A 69 -8.92 1.72 16.48
C TRP A 69 -8.34 2.93 15.76
N PHE A 70 -9.15 3.62 14.93
CA PHE A 70 -8.69 4.76 14.14
C PHE A 70 -8.59 6.02 14.99
N ASN A 71 -7.57 6.86 14.68
CA ASN A 71 -7.53 8.22 15.20
C ASN A 71 -8.70 9.05 14.64
N PRO A 72 -9.03 10.22 15.25
CA PRO A 72 -10.21 11.00 14.87
C PRO A 72 -10.31 11.34 13.38
N ASP A 73 -9.19 11.74 12.74
CA ASP A 73 -9.19 12.10 11.31
C ASP A 73 -9.43 10.88 10.43
N ALA A 74 -8.78 9.76 10.75
CA ALA A 74 -8.96 8.50 10.03
C ALA A 74 -10.38 7.94 10.20
N ARG A 75 -10.96 8.06 11.42
CA ARG A 75 -12.34 7.67 11.71
C ARG A 75 -13.33 8.50 10.89
N ALA A 76 -13.22 9.83 10.92
CA ALA A 76 -14.10 10.73 10.17
C ALA A 76 -14.03 10.44 8.65
N ALA A 77 -12.82 10.23 8.11
CA ALA A 77 -12.65 9.86 6.70
C ALA A 77 -13.26 8.48 6.40
N MET A 78 -13.16 7.51 7.32
CA MET A 78 -13.74 6.18 7.13
C MET A 78 -15.27 6.19 7.23
N GLU A 79 -15.84 6.99 8.13
CA GLU A 79 -17.30 7.20 8.21
C GLU A 79 -17.83 7.77 6.89
N TRP A 80 -17.13 8.77 6.32
CA TRP A 80 -17.45 9.28 5.00
C TRP A 80 -17.30 8.20 3.92
N THR A 81 -16.17 7.46 3.89
CA THR A 81 -15.92 6.40 2.92
C THR A 81 -17.03 5.36 2.93
N ARG A 82 -17.50 4.93 4.11
CA ARG A 82 -18.60 3.97 4.27
C ARG A 82 -19.91 4.41 3.62
N THR A 83 -20.15 5.71 3.56
CA THR A 83 -21.35 6.28 2.91
C THR A 83 -21.14 6.52 1.41
N ALA A 84 -19.91 6.71 0.97
CA ALA A 84 -19.57 7.02 -0.41
C ALA A 84 -19.40 5.79 -1.31
N ILE A 85 -18.98 4.65 -0.75
CA ILE A 85 -18.75 3.43 -1.55
C ILE A 85 -20.04 2.74 -1.96
N SER A 86 -20.04 2.20 -3.17
CA SER A 86 -21.10 1.32 -3.68
C SER A 86 -21.11 -0.05 -2.98
N GLU A 87 -22.23 -0.75 -3.05
CA GLU A 87 -22.32 -2.14 -2.57
C GLU A 87 -21.36 -3.08 -3.33
N THR A 88 -21.09 -2.81 -4.61
CA THR A 88 -20.14 -3.58 -5.41
C THR A 88 -18.72 -3.42 -4.85
N THR A 89 -18.29 -2.18 -4.59
CA THR A 89 -17.00 -1.89 -3.94
C THR A 89 -16.92 -2.53 -2.55
N ARG A 90 -17.97 -2.39 -1.74
CA ARG A 90 -18.02 -3.01 -0.41
C ARG A 90 -17.83 -4.53 -0.47
N ALA A 91 -18.55 -5.19 -1.38
CA ALA A 91 -18.44 -6.64 -1.57
C ALA A 91 -17.05 -7.06 -2.06
N TRP A 92 -16.45 -6.28 -2.97
CA TRP A 92 -15.09 -6.52 -3.46
C TRP A 92 -14.06 -6.41 -2.33
N LEU A 93 -14.11 -5.35 -1.52
CA LEU A 93 -13.23 -5.17 -0.36
C LEU A 93 -13.39 -6.31 0.67
N ALA A 94 -14.63 -6.73 0.92
CA ALA A 94 -14.93 -7.85 1.83
C ALA A 94 -14.35 -9.19 1.34
N ALA A 95 -14.23 -9.37 0.03
CA ALA A 95 -13.74 -10.60 -0.59
C ALA A 95 -12.20 -10.68 -0.63
N LEU A 96 -11.48 -9.57 -0.41
CA LEU A 96 -10.03 -9.57 -0.41
C LEU A 96 -9.48 -10.46 0.72
N PRO A 97 -8.48 -11.31 0.44
CA PRO A 97 -7.85 -12.15 1.46
C PRO A 97 -6.94 -11.31 2.37
N LEU A 98 -6.70 -11.78 3.59
CA LEU A 98 -5.72 -11.16 4.51
C LEU A 98 -4.27 -11.46 4.10
N ARG A 99 -4.07 -12.59 3.45
CA ARG A 99 -2.77 -13.07 2.96
C ARG A 99 -2.95 -13.71 1.60
N ARG A 100 -2.01 -13.46 0.71
CA ARG A 100 -1.98 -14.05 -0.62
C ARG A 100 -0.56 -14.52 -0.96
N MET A 101 -0.45 -15.63 -1.65
CA MET A 101 0.82 -16.10 -2.20
C MET A 101 0.80 -15.94 -3.71
N GLU A 102 1.83 -15.31 -4.26
CA GLU A 102 2.06 -15.15 -5.69
C GLU A 102 3.50 -15.52 -5.99
N SER A 103 3.71 -16.62 -6.72
CA SER A 103 5.06 -17.19 -6.91
C SER A 103 5.78 -17.38 -5.56
N ASP A 104 7.00 -16.87 -5.43
CA ASP A 104 7.80 -16.95 -4.22
C ASP A 104 7.58 -15.79 -3.25
N PHE A 105 6.44 -15.07 -3.39
CA PHE A 105 6.09 -13.93 -2.55
C PHE A 105 4.86 -14.21 -1.68
N THR A 106 4.94 -13.86 -0.40
CA THR A 106 3.77 -13.71 0.46
C THR A 106 3.40 -12.23 0.58
N LEU A 107 2.17 -11.90 0.20
CA LEU A 107 1.59 -10.56 0.28
C LEU A 107 0.74 -10.45 1.55
N VAL A 108 0.94 -9.37 2.30
CA VAL A 108 0.14 -8.96 3.46
C VAL A 108 0.03 -7.44 3.48
N HIS A 109 -0.93 -6.88 4.23
CA HIS A 109 -0.96 -5.44 4.45
C HIS A 109 -0.05 -5.03 5.61
N GLY A 110 -0.26 -5.54 6.80
CA GLY A 110 0.53 -5.29 8.01
C GLY A 110 1.84 -6.07 8.00
N SER A 111 1.91 -7.12 8.79
CA SER A 111 3.06 -8.04 8.78
C SER A 111 2.64 -9.46 8.49
N PRO A 112 3.60 -10.36 8.15
CA PRO A 112 3.29 -11.79 8.02
C PRO A 112 2.75 -12.44 9.30
N ARG A 113 2.98 -11.87 10.48
CA ARG A 113 2.45 -12.38 11.78
C ARG A 113 1.06 -11.85 12.09
N ASP A 114 0.85 -10.57 11.80
CA ASP A 114 -0.43 -9.88 11.93
C ASP A 114 -0.71 -9.13 10.62
N PRO A 115 -1.48 -9.73 9.70
CA PRO A 115 -1.68 -9.20 8.35
C PRO A 115 -2.38 -7.85 8.28
N ILE A 116 -3.00 -7.38 9.36
CA ILE A 116 -3.80 -6.15 9.38
C ILE A 116 -3.12 -5.01 10.13
N TRP A 117 -2.55 -5.26 11.33
CA TRP A 117 -2.22 -4.16 12.25
C TRP A 117 -0.74 -3.98 12.56
N GLU A 118 0.08 -5.02 12.45
CA GLU A 118 1.48 -4.89 12.85
C GLU A 118 2.28 -4.04 11.86
N TYR A 119 2.84 -2.93 12.35
CA TYR A 119 3.79 -2.10 11.60
C TYR A 119 5.18 -2.74 11.60
N VAL A 120 5.74 -3.05 10.44
CA VAL A 120 7.11 -3.54 10.34
C VAL A 120 8.07 -2.36 10.22
N THR A 121 8.55 -1.89 11.35
CA THR A 121 9.42 -0.69 11.46
C THR A 121 10.86 -1.01 11.89
N SER A 122 11.20 -2.28 12.09
CA SER A 122 12.52 -2.67 12.57
C SER A 122 12.99 -4.02 11.99
N ALA A 123 14.31 -4.21 12.01
CA ALA A 123 14.94 -5.47 11.62
C ALA A 123 14.45 -6.67 12.46
N ALA A 124 14.11 -6.45 13.74
CA ALA A 124 13.58 -7.51 14.61
C ALA A 124 12.18 -7.96 14.17
N LEU A 125 11.28 -7.00 13.87
CA LEU A 125 9.94 -7.29 13.35
C LEU A 125 10.00 -7.94 11.97
N ALA A 126 10.89 -7.45 11.09
CA ALA A 126 11.11 -8.04 9.78
C ALA A 126 11.60 -9.49 9.86
N ARG A 127 12.54 -9.79 10.77
CA ARG A 127 13.01 -11.16 11.03
C ARG A 127 11.87 -12.06 11.48
N ALA A 128 11.07 -11.60 12.43
CA ALA A 128 9.93 -12.34 12.93
C ALA A 128 8.88 -12.58 11.83
N GLY A 129 8.64 -11.58 10.97
CA GLY A 129 7.77 -11.68 9.81
C GLY A 129 8.27 -12.72 8.81
N LEU A 130 9.55 -12.68 8.43
CA LEU A 130 10.16 -13.67 7.53
C LEU A 130 10.11 -15.09 8.09
N SER A 131 10.17 -15.25 9.41
CA SER A 131 10.03 -16.57 10.05
C SER A 131 8.60 -17.12 10.00
N ALA A 132 7.61 -16.28 9.74
CA ALA A 132 6.19 -16.63 9.69
C ALA A 132 5.67 -16.95 8.27
N ILE A 133 6.55 -16.93 7.25
CA ILE A 133 6.22 -17.28 5.86
C ILE A 133 7.10 -18.40 5.35
N SER A 134 6.56 -19.23 4.45
CA SER A 134 7.26 -20.30 3.77
C SER A 134 7.93 -19.88 2.46
N THR A 135 7.48 -18.75 1.88
CA THR A 135 8.06 -18.17 0.66
C THR A 135 9.40 -17.50 0.95
N GLU A 136 10.22 -17.33 -0.09
CA GLU A 136 11.51 -16.64 0.03
C GLU A 136 11.33 -15.16 0.33
N HIS A 137 10.25 -14.55 -0.17
CA HIS A 137 10.03 -13.12 -0.09
C HIS A 137 8.67 -12.79 0.53
N GLY A 138 8.62 -11.69 1.29
CA GLY A 138 7.40 -11.08 1.77
C GLY A 138 7.24 -9.65 1.26
N LEU A 139 5.99 -9.24 1.09
CA LEU A 139 5.60 -7.90 0.69
C LEU A 139 4.59 -7.36 1.69
N HIS A 140 4.82 -6.14 2.19
CA HIS A 140 3.95 -5.49 3.17
C HIS A 140 3.77 -3.99 2.88
N GLY A 141 2.70 -3.40 3.40
CA GLY A 141 2.37 -1.96 3.30
C GLY A 141 2.27 -1.29 4.66
N HIS A 142 1.12 -0.65 4.91
CA HIS A 142 0.63 -0.11 6.18
C HIS A 142 1.44 1.04 6.80
N THR A 143 2.77 1.01 6.72
CA THR A 143 3.62 2.09 7.25
C THR A 143 3.64 3.32 6.37
N HIS A 144 3.28 3.19 5.09
CA HIS A 144 3.41 4.21 4.02
C HIS A 144 4.85 4.67 3.77
N VAL A 145 5.84 3.95 4.28
CA VAL A 145 7.28 4.27 4.15
C VAL A 145 7.96 3.14 3.40
N PRO A 146 8.64 3.42 2.28
CA PRO A 146 9.36 2.40 1.54
C PRO A 146 10.55 1.90 2.35
N ILE A 147 10.67 0.58 2.44
CA ILE A 147 11.78 -0.05 3.17
C ILE A 147 12.04 -1.45 2.61
N ALA A 148 13.30 -1.87 2.64
CA ALA A 148 13.72 -3.23 2.35
C ALA A 148 14.48 -3.81 3.53
N PHE A 149 14.10 -5.02 3.92
CA PHE A 149 14.84 -5.86 4.85
C PHE A 149 15.30 -7.09 4.09
N THR A 150 16.62 -7.36 4.11
CA THR A 150 17.21 -8.55 3.47
C THR A 150 17.96 -9.36 4.50
N MET A 151 17.64 -10.64 4.63
CA MET A 151 18.31 -11.57 5.53
C MET A 151 19.32 -12.40 4.76
N VAL A 152 20.60 -12.17 5.03
CA VAL A 152 21.75 -12.87 4.41
C VAL A 152 22.59 -13.49 5.52
N ASP A 153 22.85 -14.77 5.46
CA ASP A 153 23.66 -15.51 6.45
C ASP A 153 23.22 -15.23 7.90
N GLY A 154 21.90 -15.21 8.14
CA GLY A 154 21.32 -14.94 9.45
C GLY A 154 21.41 -13.49 9.93
N ARG A 155 21.96 -12.58 9.13
CA ARG A 155 22.04 -11.14 9.44
C ARG A 155 21.02 -10.34 8.65
N MET A 156 20.33 -9.42 9.33
CA MET A 156 19.38 -8.53 8.69
C MET A 156 20.09 -7.26 8.22
N ARG A 157 19.98 -6.97 6.94
CA ARG A 157 20.33 -5.68 6.33
C ARG A 157 19.06 -4.88 6.13
N THR A 158 19.12 -3.56 6.39
CA THR A 158 18.01 -2.63 6.18
C THR A 158 18.42 -1.58 5.17
N LEU A 159 17.56 -1.32 4.21
CA LEU A 159 17.71 -0.24 3.23
C LEU A 159 16.43 0.62 3.25
N VAL A 160 16.59 1.93 3.40
CA VAL A 160 15.55 2.92 3.08
C VAL A 160 15.78 3.36 1.64
N PRO A 161 14.99 2.85 0.68
CA PRO A 161 15.31 3.03 -0.73
C PRO A 161 14.98 4.43 -1.21
N ARG A 162 15.84 4.95 -2.10
CA ARG A 162 15.57 6.12 -2.93
C ARG A 162 15.03 5.69 -4.29
N PRO A 163 14.35 6.57 -5.05
CA PRO A 163 13.94 6.25 -6.41
C PRO A 163 15.11 5.74 -7.26
N GLY A 164 14.90 4.61 -7.93
CA GLY A 164 15.92 3.92 -8.73
C GLY A 164 16.80 2.94 -7.95
N ASN A 165 16.69 2.87 -6.62
CA ASN A 165 17.40 1.83 -5.87
C ASN A 165 16.79 0.45 -6.17
N THR A 166 17.66 -0.53 -6.34
CA THR A 166 17.32 -1.92 -6.66
C THR A 166 17.89 -2.86 -5.60
N VAL A 167 17.11 -3.86 -5.23
CA VAL A 167 17.51 -4.98 -4.37
C VAL A 167 17.50 -6.25 -5.23
N ALA A 168 18.59 -7.03 -5.16
CA ALA A 168 18.65 -8.35 -5.76
C ALA A 168 17.88 -9.36 -4.88
N LEU A 169 16.92 -10.08 -5.48
CA LEU A 169 16.09 -11.06 -4.77
C LEU A 169 16.84 -12.37 -4.49
N GLY A 170 17.86 -12.70 -5.28
CA GLY A 170 18.65 -13.93 -5.12
C GLY A 170 19.70 -13.90 -4.00
N GLU A 171 19.92 -12.77 -3.32
CA GLU A 171 20.95 -12.65 -2.27
C GLU A 171 20.49 -13.15 -0.90
N GLY A 172 19.20 -13.42 -0.71
CA GLY A 172 18.64 -13.86 0.56
C GLY A 172 17.14 -13.59 0.65
N ARG A 173 16.56 -13.95 1.81
CA ARG A 173 15.14 -13.72 2.06
C ARG A 173 14.86 -12.24 2.27
N THR A 174 13.82 -11.71 1.65
CA THR A 174 13.48 -10.28 1.73
C THR A 174 12.09 -10.03 2.29
N LEU A 175 11.92 -8.90 2.98
CA LEU A 175 10.61 -8.33 3.34
C LEU A 175 10.61 -6.88 2.86
N LEU A 176 9.74 -6.56 1.88
CA LEU A 176 9.79 -5.32 1.12
C LEU A 176 8.50 -4.53 1.28
N ASN A 177 8.62 -3.21 1.43
CA ASN A 177 7.50 -2.27 1.41
C ASN A 177 7.67 -1.29 0.25
N PRO A 178 6.68 -1.16 -0.65
CA PRO A 178 6.74 -0.22 -1.77
C PRO A 178 6.59 1.25 -1.35
N GLY A 179 6.20 1.52 -0.10
CA GLY A 179 5.67 2.82 0.33
C GLY A 179 4.21 3.00 -0.10
N SER A 180 3.69 4.20 -0.01
CA SER A 180 2.29 4.52 -0.32
C SER A 180 2.15 5.22 -1.68
N VAL A 181 1.12 4.84 -2.42
CA VAL A 181 0.67 5.57 -3.61
C VAL A 181 -0.07 6.84 -3.21
N GLY A 182 -1.07 6.71 -2.34
CA GLY A 182 -2.05 7.78 -2.09
C GLY A 182 -1.71 8.71 -0.94
N GLN A 183 -0.90 8.27 0.04
CA GLN A 183 -0.59 9.07 1.23
C GLN A 183 0.80 8.73 1.78
N PRO A 184 1.90 9.07 1.08
CA PRO A 184 3.27 8.87 1.57
C PRO A 184 3.51 9.53 2.93
N ARG A 185 4.35 8.90 3.78
CA ARG A 185 4.68 9.37 5.15
C ARG A 185 6.18 9.41 5.43
N ASP A 186 6.97 9.63 4.41
CA ASP A 186 8.43 9.69 4.47
C ASP A 186 8.99 11.05 4.02
N HIS A 187 8.15 12.10 4.10
CA HIS A 187 8.45 13.48 3.71
C HIS A 187 8.73 13.68 2.21
N ASP A 188 8.32 12.73 1.38
CA ASP A 188 8.31 12.86 -0.07
C ASP A 188 6.85 12.75 -0.56
N PRO A 189 6.22 13.83 -1.06
CA PRO A 189 4.81 13.84 -1.47
C PRO A 189 4.53 13.02 -2.72
N ARG A 190 5.57 12.57 -3.43
CA ARG A 190 5.41 11.79 -4.66
C ARG A 190 4.91 10.38 -4.36
N ALA A 191 3.97 9.88 -5.15
CA ALA A 191 3.46 8.51 -5.08
C ALA A 191 4.60 7.49 -5.21
N SER A 192 4.63 6.51 -4.31
CA SER A 192 5.66 5.46 -4.26
C SER A 192 5.14 4.15 -4.84
N TYR A 193 6.02 3.41 -5.51
CA TYR A 193 5.73 2.10 -6.05
C TYR A 193 6.99 1.23 -6.14
N LEU A 194 6.80 -0.08 -6.34
CA LEU A 194 7.88 -1.06 -6.51
C LEU A 194 7.64 -1.83 -7.82
N VAL A 195 8.66 -1.96 -8.64
CA VAL A 195 8.67 -2.86 -9.81
C VAL A 195 9.44 -4.12 -9.44
N LEU A 196 8.79 -5.27 -9.59
CA LEU A 196 9.43 -6.58 -9.46
C LEU A 196 9.72 -7.08 -10.87
N ASP A 197 10.98 -7.34 -11.17
CA ASP A 197 11.39 -8.11 -12.33
C ASP A 197 11.78 -9.52 -11.84
N VAL A 198 10.82 -10.44 -11.95
CA VAL A 198 10.99 -11.81 -11.45
C VAL A 198 12.04 -12.56 -12.28
N ALA A 199 12.11 -12.30 -13.58
CA ALA A 199 13.08 -12.95 -14.46
C ALA A 199 14.52 -12.46 -14.19
N ALA A 200 14.70 -11.16 -13.95
CA ALA A 200 15.98 -10.58 -13.56
C ALA A 200 16.31 -10.77 -12.07
N GLY A 201 15.34 -11.22 -11.26
CA GLY A 201 15.50 -11.37 -9.82
C GLY A 201 15.73 -10.04 -9.10
N THR A 202 14.99 -8.99 -9.46
CA THR A 202 15.20 -7.65 -8.89
C THR A 202 13.91 -6.97 -8.44
N ALA A 203 14.05 -6.10 -7.43
CA ALA A 203 13.00 -5.22 -6.91
C ALA A 203 13.49 -3.77 -6.95
N THR A 204 12.83 -2.89 -7.71
CA THR A 204 13.26 -1.49 -7.94
C THR A 204 12.19 -0.51 -7.48
N TRP A 205 12.53 0.43 -6.59
CA TRP A 205 11.61 1.48 -6.12
C TRP A 205 11.53 2.64 -7.08
N GLY A 206 10.32 3.14 -7.28
CA GLY A 206 10.04 4.32 -8.07
C GLY A 206 9.20 5.35 -7.33
N ARG A 207 9.27 6.60 -7.80
CA ARG A 207 8.43 7.70 -7.35
C ARG A 207 7.92 8.48 -8.56
N VAL A 208 6.69 8.97 -8.46
CA VAL A 208 6.10 9.83 -9.48
C VAL A 208 5.33 10.98 -8.84
N ALA A 209 5.50 12.17 -9.39
CA ALA A 209 4.70 13.33 -9.00
C ALA A 209 3.27 13.19 -9.53
N TYR A 210 2.31 13.67 -8.76
CA TYR A 210 0.90 13.77 -9.14
C TYR A 210 0.34 15.11 -8.64
N ASP A 211 -0.84 15.49 -9.08
CA ASP A 211 -1.49 16.72 -8.68
C ASP A 211 -2.16 16.58 -7.30
N PHE A 212 -1.37 16.65 -6.24
CA PHE A 212 -1.87 16.60 -4.86
C PHE A 212 -2.74 17.81 -4.49
N GLU A 213 -2.61 18.93 -5.18
CA GLU A 213 -3.48 20.10 -4.95
C GLU A 213 -4.91 19.83 -5.45
N ALA A 214 -5.05 19.22 -6.63
CA ALA A 214 -6.35 18.79 -7.14
C ALA A 214 -7.00 17.75 -6.21
N VAL A 215 -6.23 16.76 -5.74
CA VAL A 215 -6.72 15.76 -4.77
C VAL A 215 -7.14 16.43 -3.46
N GLY A 216 -6.32 17.34 -2.92
CA GLY A 216 -6.65 18.08 -1.69
C GLY A 216 -7.89 18.95 -1.84
N ALA A 217 -8.10 19.57 -3.01
CA ALA A 217 -9.32 20.33 -3.32
C ALA A 217 -10.56 19.40 -3.35
N ALA A 218 -10.46 18.25 -4.00
CA ALA A 218 -11.54 17.26 -4.04
C ALA A 218 -11.87 16.71 -2.64
N MET A 219 -10.86 16.44 -1.81
CA MET A 219 -11.06 16.02 -0.41
C MET A 219 -11.82 17.07 0.40
N ARG A 220 -11.45 18.34 0.28
CA ARG A 220 -12.15 19.45 0.96
C ARG A 220 -13.58 19.62 0.45
N ALA A 221 -13.80 19.50 -0.86
CA ALA A 221 -15.14 19.56 -1.47
C ALA A 221 -16.04 18.40 -0.99
N ALA A 222 -15.46 17.23 -0.73
CA ALA A 222 -16.16 16.07 -0.17
C ALA A 222 -16.41 16.18 1.35
N GLY A 223 -15.93 17.23 2.04
CA GLY A 223 -16.06 17.41 3.48
C GLY A 223 -15.14 16.54 4.32
N LEU A 224 -14.10 15.97 3.71
CA LEU A 224 -13.08 15.20 4.42
C LEU A 224 -12.22 16.11 5.32
N PRO A 225 -11.63 15.60 6.42
CA PRO A 225 -10.81 16.39 7.31
C PRO A 225 -9.68 17.12 6.58
N THR A 226 -9.62 18.45 6.70
CA THR A 226 -8.66 19.33 5.98
C THR A 226 -7.21 18.89 6.22
N ARG A 227 -6.89 18.45 7.44
CA ARG A 227 -5.55 17.96 7.78
C ARG A 227 -5.09 16.81 6.90
N LEU A 228 -6.00 15.94 6.46
CA LEU A 228 -5.68 14.82 5.56
C LEU A 228 -5.33 15.33 4.15
N ALA A 229 -5.96 16.41 3.68
CA ALA A 229 -5.60 17.05 2.42
C ALA A 229 -4.25 17.79 2.51
N ASP A 230 -4.00 18.50 3.62
CA ASP A 230 -2.79 19.29 3.79
C ASP A 230 -1.53 18.43 3.88
N ARG A 231 -1.62 17.24 4.50
CA ARG A 231 -0.49 16.34 4.63
C ARG A 231 0.01 15.76 3.31
N LEU A 232 -0.83 15.70 2.26
CA LEU A 232 -0.41 15.24 0.92
C LEU A 232 0.71 16.09 0.35
N ARG A 233 0.74 17.40 0.66
CA ARG A 233 1.75 18.35 0.19
C ARG A 233 3.13 18.06 0.76
N VAL A 234 3.20 17.51 1.95
CA VAL A 234 4.46 17.35 2.71
C VAL A 234 4.87 15.87 2.85
N GLY A 235 4.01 14.93 2.43
CA GLY A 235 4.29 13.50 2.56
C GLY A 235 4.41 13.06 4.03
N ALA A 236 3.45 13.47 4.90
CA ALA A 236 3.55 13.23 6.34
C ALA A 236 2.25 12.62 6.95
#